data_d84f296c7301abf0b187be3b9a40391b
#
_entry.id   d84f296c7301abf0b187be3b9a40391b
#
_cell.length_a   1.000
_cell.length_b   1.000
_cell.length_c   1.000
_cell.angle_alpha   90.00
_cell.angle_beta   90.00
_cell.angle_gamma   90.00
#
_symmetry.space_group_name_H-M   'P 1'
#
loop_
_entity.id
_entity.type
_entity.pdbx_description
1 polymer ?
#
loop_
_entity_poly.entity_id
_entity_poly.type
_entity_poly.pdbx_seq_one_letter_code
_entity_poly.pdbx_strand_id
1 'polypeptide(L)'
;PFSPDFSAFVFKIQANMNPAHRDRLAFMRIVSGAFEKGMEVWHSGTNKTVALKQPQQFMADEREAVEEAWAGDIIGLFDPGIYQLGDTLSGGPKLHYENIPVFAPEFFSRVRPADSMKRKQFQKGITQLAEEGAIQTFIRTETGREEFMVGVVGVLQFEVLEHRLKTEYQVDIVMESMPFRFVRWVVSTPKPIDQLKLTSTSGRAKDSRDRDVLLFENEWSIRLACENNAGLELAETANRK
;
A
#
# COMPACT_ATOMS: atom_id res chain seq x y z
N PRO A 1 -5.56 -4.44 27.29
CA PRO A 1 -4.66 -4.62 28.41
C PRO A 1 -3.58 -3.57 28.35
N PHE A 2 -3.39 -2.83 29.45
CA PHE A 2 -2.30 -1.87 29.56
C PHE A 2 -1.00 -2.67 29.73
N SER A 3 -0.18 -2.72 28.67
CA SER A 3 1.18 -3.24 28.77
C SER A 3 2.13 -2.11 29.09
N PRO A 4 3.09 -2.27 30.02
CA PRO A 4 4.15 -1.29 30.24
C PRO A 4 5.13 -1.20 29.06
N ASP A 5 5.19 -2.26 28.25
CA ASP A 5 6.07 -2.34 27.11
C ASP A 5 5.59 -1.40 25.99
N PHE A 6 6.54 -0.74 25.34
CA PHE A 6 6.26 0.08 24.17
C PHE A 6 5.69 -0.75 23.03
N SER A 7 4.61 -0.25 22.45
CA SER A 7 4.12 -0.74 21.18
C SER A 7 3.48 0.39 20.37
N ALA A 8 3.64 0.33 19.06
CA ALA A 8 3.08 1.31 18.12
C ALA A 8 2.74 0.65 16.79
N PHE A 9 1.92 1.30 15.99
CA PHE A 9 1.66 0.89 14.62
C PHE A 9 1.76 2.06 13.64
N VAL A 10 2.25 1.77 12.43
CA VAL A 10 2.38 2.74 11.34
C VAL A 10 1.02 2.87 10.65
N PHE A 11 0.43 4.05 10.71
CA PHE A 11 -0.89 4.30 10.10
C PHE A 11 -0.83 5.22 8.87
N LYS A 12 0.28 5.94 8.67
CA LYS A 12 0.47 6.82 7.53
C LYS A 12 1.94 6.85 7.12
N ILE A 13 2.19 6.86 5.82
CA ILE A 13 3.50 7.16 5.24
C ILE A 13 3.31 8.38 4.36
N GLN A 14 4.24 9.31 4.41
CA GLN A 14 4.24 10.50 3.59
C GLN A 14 5.65 10.77 3.06
N ALA A 15 5.75 10.88 1.75
CA ALA A 15 6.99 11.24 1.07
C ALA A 15 6.93 12.68 0.55
N ASN A 16 8.10 13.26 0.28
CA ASN A 16 8.25 14.56 -0.41
C ASN A 16 7.53 15.75 0.27
N MET A 17 7.47 15.78 1.60
CA MET A 17 6.90 16.93 2.34
C MET A 17 7.67 18.22 2.08
N ASN A 18 8.97 18.11 1.78
CA ASN A 18 9.79 19.24 1.37
C ASN A 18 10.36 18.96 -0.02
N PRO A 19 10.05 19.80 -1.05
CA PRO A 19 10.59 19.64 -2.40
C PRO A 19 12.12 19.66 -2.47
N ALA A 20 12.78 20.34 -1.51
CA ALA A 20 14.23 20.44 -1.44
C ALA A 20 14.90 19.21 -0.80
N HIS A 21 14.16 18.46 -0.01
CA HIS A 21 14.64 17.26 0.66
C HIS A 21 13.68 16.12 0.38
N ARG A 22 14.20 15.01 -0.12
CA ARG A 22 13.41 13.78 -0.40
C ARG A 22 13.16 13.01 0.90
N ASP A 23 12.51 13.66 1.86
CA ASP A 23 12.20 13.07 3.14
C ASP A 23 10.99 12.16 3.02
N ARG A 24 11.11 10.97 3.58
CA ARG A 24 10.01 10.05 3.78
C ARG A 24 9.80 9.89 5.28
N LEU A 25 8.57 10.06 5.73
CA LEU A 25 8.16 9.97 7.13
C LEU A 25 7.14 8.86 7.32
N ALA A 26 7.35 8.04 8.34
CA ALA A 26 6.38 7.09 8.83
C ALA A 26 5.72 7.64 10.09
N PHE A 27 4.42 7.86 10.06
CA PHE A 27 3.63 8.28 11.20
C PHE A 27 3.11 7.06 11.93
N MET A 28 3.39 7.00 13.22
CA MET A 28 2.94 5.92 14.07
C MET A 28 2.17 6.42 15.27
N ARG A 29 1.17 5.64 15.67
CA ARG A 29 0.45 5.85 16.92
C ARG A 29 1.00 4.92 17.97
N ILE A 30 1.38 5.45 19.11
CA ILE A 30 1.77 4.68 20.27
C ILE A 30 0.52 4.08 20.91
N VAL A 31 0.52 2.77 21.09
CA VAL A 31 -0.63 2.02 21.64
C VAL A 31 -0.42 1.71 23.12
N SER A 32 0.81 1.39 23.54
CA SER A 32 1.16 1.10 24.92
C SER A 32 2.58 1.53 25.24
N GLY A 33 2.87 1.69 26.53
CA GLY A 33 4.18 2.05 27.05
C GLY A 33 4.59 3.48 26.71
N ALA A 34 5.88 3.74 26.80
CA ALA A 34 6.50 5.01 26.50
C ALA A 34 7.56 4.85 25.41
N PHE A 35 7.63 5.85 24.54
CA PHE A 35 8.67 6.00 23.53
C PHE A 35 9.82 6.81 24.14
N GLU A 36 11.03 6.36 23.91
CA GLU A 36 12.27 7.09 24.18
C GLU A 36 13.10 7.14 22.90
N LYS A 37 13.69 8.29 22.62
CA LYS A 37 14.53 8.50 21.43
C LYS A 37 15.71 7.54 21.40
N GLY A 38 15.85 6.83 20.28
CA GLY A 38 16.92 5.87 20.07
C GLY A 38 16.64 4.47 20.61
N MET A 39 15.47 4.24 21.24
CA MET A 39 15.12 2.90 21.68
C MET A 39 15.12 1.89 20.54
N GLU A 40 15.44 0.65 20.87
CA GLU A 40 15.39 -0.47 19.94
C GLU A 40 14.08 -1.22 20.06
N VAL A 41 13.43 -1.48 18.93
CA VAL A 41 12.15 -2.18 18.87
C VAL A 41 12.16 -3.25 17.79
N TRP A 42 11.41 -4.32 18.01
CA TRP A 42 11.12 -5.28 16.97
C TRP A 42 10.15 -4.69 15.95
N HIS A 43 10.44 -4.86 14.67
CA HIS A 43 9.64 -4.39 13.53
C HIS A 43 9.01 -5.58 12.80
N SER A 44 7.68 -5.59 12.71
CA SER A 44 6.93 -6.71 12.14
C SER A 44 7.19 -6.92 10.65
N GLY A 45 7.30 -5.84 9.88
CA GLY A 45 7.47 -5.89 8.42
C GLY A 45 8.79 -6.54 8.00
N THR A 46 9.89 -6.21 8.67
CA THR A 46 11.23 -6.78 8.37
C THR A 46 11.59 -7.96 9.25
N ASN A 47 10.82 -8.24 10.31
CA ASN A 47 11.12 -9.22 11.36
C ASN A 47 12.52 -9.02 12.01
N LYS A 48 12.95 -7.76 12.13
CA LYS A 48 14.24 -7.37 12.69
C LYS A 48 14.06 -6.31 13.77
N THR A 49 15.10 -6.15 14.60
CA THR A 49 15.19 -5.02 15.52
C THR A 49 15.67 -3.78 14.78
N VAL A 50 15.00 -2.66 15.01
CA VAL A 50 15.31 -1.36 14.44
C VAL A 50 15.39 -0.31 15.54
N ALA A 51 16.32 0.65 15.40
CA ALA A 51 16.40 1.78 16.32
C ALA A 51 15.54 2.94 15.85
N LEU A 52 14.71 3.47 16.74
CA LEU A 52 13.84 4.61 16.46
C LEU A 52 14.61 5.93 16.60
N LYS A 53 15.19 6.37 15.47
CA LYS A 53 16.03 7.57 15.42
C LYS A 53 15.26 8.76 14.88
N GLN A 54 15.62 9.97 15.33
CA GLN A 54 15.10 11.25 14.86
C GLN A 54 13.55 11.35 14.85
N PRO A 55 12.92 11.11 15.99
CA PRO A 55 11.47 11.29 16.08
C PRO A 55 11.12 12.76 15.96
N GLN A 56 10.01 13.04 15.28
CA GLN A 56 9.46 14.37 15.11
C GLN A 56 7.99 14.35 15.52
N GLN A 57 7.57 15.33 16.26
CA GLN A 57 6.17 15.62 16.50
C GLN A 57 5.76 16.81 15.63
N PHE A 58 4.57 16.73 15.08
CA PHE A 58 4.02 17.77 14.23
C PHE A 58 2.96 18.52 15.03
N MET A 59 3.25 19.78 15.37
CA MET A 59 2.27 20.70 15.89
C MET A 59 2.02 21.79 14.85
N ALA A 60 0.89 21.69 14.14
CA ALA A 60 0.58 22.50 12.97
C ALA A 60 1.66 22.39 11.88
N ASP A 61 2.33 23.48 11.53
CA ASP A 61 3.38 23.51 10.49
C ASP A 61 4.80 23.36 11.04
N GLU A 62 4.97 23.27 12.37
CA GLU A 62 6.28 23.17 12.99
C GLU A 62 6.66 21.72 13.31
N ARG A 63 7.94 21.39 13.11
CA ARG A 63 8.52 20.10 13.44
C ARG A 63 9.36 20.26 14.69
N GLU A 64 8.94 19.60 15.75
CA GLU A 64 9.72 19.55 16.99
C GLU A 64 10.33 18.15 17.18
N ALA A 65 11.58 18.13 17.64
CA ALA A 65 12.23 16.88 18.03
C ALA A 65 11.58 16.38 19.33
N VAL A 66 11.19 15.11 19.36
CA VAL A 66 10.56 14.49 20.52
C VAL A 66 11.56 13.57 21.19
N GLU A 67 11.80 13.78 22.48
CA GLU A 67 12.66 12.89 23.28
C GLU A 67 11.84 11.74 23.89
N GLU A 68 10.61 12.01 24.30
CA GLU A 68 9.67 11.08 24.95
C GLU A 68 8.25 11.27 24.43
N ALA A 69 7.49 10.17 24.33
CA ALA A 69 6.07 10.18 24.01
C ALA A 69 5.36 8.97 24.63
N TRP A 70 4.04 9.06 24.81
CA TRP A 70 3.27 8.07 25.56
C TRP A 70 2.12 7.47 24.74
N ALA A 71 1.52 6.42 25.28
CA ALA A 71 0.36 5.78 24.68
C ALA A 71 -0.76 6.80 24.34
N GLY A 72 -1.17 6.82 23.08
CA GLY A 72 -2.13 7.76 22.50
C GLY A 72 -1.48 8.82 21.61
N ASP A 73 -0.20 9.11 21.81
CA ASP A 73 0.53 10.09 21.01
C ASP A 73 0.83 9.57 19.59
N ILE A 74 1.02 10.54 18.69
CA ILE A 74 1.45 10.32 17.32
C ILE A 74 2.82 10.91 17.13
N ILE A 75 3.76 10.09 16.68
CA ILE A 75 5.10 10.51 16.32
C ILE A 75 5.41 10.19 14.86
N GLY A 76 6.19 11.04 14.21
CA GLY A 76 6.74 10.80 12.87
C GLY A 76 8.20 10.36 12.99
N LEU A 77 8.58 9.31 12.28
CA LEU A 77 9.97 8.87 12.17
C LEU A 77 10.46 9.04 10.75
N PHE A 78 11.72 9.44 10.62
CA PHE A 78 12.38 9.37 9.32
C PHE A 78 12.40 7.91 8.84
N ASP A 79 11.88 7.70 7.64
CA ASP A 79 11.76 6.38 7.04
C ASP A 79 12.80 6.18 5.92
N PRO A 80 13.80 5.33 6.13
CA PRO A 80 14.74 4.99 5.07
C PRO A 80 14.14 4.06 3.98
N GLY A 81 12.84 3.83 3.99
CA GLY A 81 12.12 2.96 3.06
C GLY A 81 11.84 1.57 3.62
N ILE A 82 11.88 1.40 4.95
CA ILE A 82 11.64 0.10 5.59
C ILE A 82 10.22 -0.06 6.15
N TYR A 83 9.55 1.04 6.48
CA TYR A 83 8.21 1.00 7.06
C TYR A 83 7.13 0.89 6.00
N GLN A 84 6.07 0.15 6.34
CA GLN A 84 4.85 0.01 5.54
C GLN A 84 3.63 0.31 6.40
N LEU A 85 2.53 0.71 5.75
CA LEU A 85 1.25 0.91 6.42
C LEU A 85 0.83 -0.37 7.16
N GLY A 86 0.45 -0.23 8.44
CA GLY A 86 0.06 -1.33 9.31
C GLY A 86 1.21 -2.11 9.94
N ASP A 87 2.48 -1.71 9.74
CA ASP A 87 3.58 -2.31 10.48
C ASP A 87 3.45 -2.05 11.98
N THR A 88 3.77 -3.08 12.76
CA THR A 88 3.79 -3.02 14.21
C THR A 88 5.22 -2.92 14.70
N LEU A 89 5.43 -2.06 15.68
CA LEU A 89 6.68 -1.88 16.41
C LEU A 89 6.48 -2.26 17.87
N SER A 90 7.38 -3.05 18.45
CA SER A 90 7.27 -3.54 19.82
C SER A 90 8.60 -3.52 20.54
N GLY A 91 8.66 -2.90 21.72
CA GLY A 91 9.82 -2.89 22.62
C GLY A 91 9.86 -4.10 23.57
N GLY A 92 8.79 -4.90 23.62
CA GLY A 92 8.65 -6.09 24.44
C GLY A 92 8.44 -7.35 23.59
N PRO A 93 7.42 -8.15 23.93
CA PRO A 93 7.07 -9.33 23.13
C PRO A 93 6.79 -8.97 21.68
N LYS A 94 7.10 -9.87 20.75
CA LYS A 94 6.75 -9.70 19.34
C LYS A 94 5.23 -9.65 19.20
N LEU A 95 4.71 -8.46 18.98
CA LEU A 95 3.29 -8.18 18.77
C LEU A 95 3.03 -7.93 17.30
N HIS A 96 1.84 -8.29 16.86
CA HIS A 96 1.33 -7.91 15.54
C HIS A 96 -0.09 -7.40 15.71
N TYR A 97 -0.30 -6.11 15.40
CA TYR A 97 -1.64 -5.54 15.36
C TYR A 97 -2.34 -5.97 14.08
N GLU A 98 -3.64 -6.24 14.17
CA GLU A 98 -4.46 -6.44 12.99
C GLU A 98 -4.37 -5.23 12.07
N ASN A 99 -4.29 -5.49 10.78
CA ASN A 99 -4.03 -4.45 9.79
C ASN A 99 -5.15 -3.41 9.75
N ILE A 100 -4.75 -2.17 9.42
CA ILE A 100 -5.70 -1.14 8.99
C ILE A 100 -6.47 -1.70 7.80
N PRO A 101 -7.82 -1.67 7.81
CA PRO A 101 -8.60 -2.13 6.68
C PRO A 101 -8.20 -1.38 5.41
N VAL A 102 -7.76 -2.11 4.40
CA VAL A 102 -7.53 -1.55 3.07
C VAL A 102 -8.77 -1.87 2.24
N PHE A 103 -9.52 -0.84 1.88
CA PHE A 103 -10.69 -1.01 1.03
C PHE A 103 -10.26 -1.51 -0.35
N ALA A 104 -10.99 -2.50 -0.87
CA ALA A 104 -10.79 -2.94 -2.24
C ALA A 104 -11.11 -1.77 -3.20
N PRO A 105 -10.32 -1.55 -4.24
CA PRO A 105 -10.63 -0.53 -5.23
C PRO A 105 -11.88 -0.90 -6.04
N GLU A 106 -12.64 0.12 -6.40
CA GLU A 106 -13.88 0.01 -7.20
C GLU A 106 -13.72 0.59 -8.60
N PHE A 107 -12.68 1.41 -8.82
CA PHE A 107 -12.39 2.05 -10.10
C PHE A 107 -10.97 1.70 -10.53
N PHE A 108 -10.81 1.35 -11.81
CA PHE A 108 -9.55 0.93 -12.36
C PHE A 108 -9.23 1.71 -13.63
N SER A 109 -7.98 2.11 -13.76
CA SER A 109 -7.45 2.73 -14.97
C SER A 109 -6.11 2.15 -15.35
N ARG A 110 -5.90 1.91 -16.64
CA ARG A 110 -4.57 1.69 -17.19
C ARG A 110 -3.84 3.02 -17.20
N VAL A 111 -2.62 3.05 -16.66
CA VAL A 111 -1.85 4.29 -16.51
C VAL A 111 -0.48 4.11 -17.14
N ARG A 112 -0.08 5.09 -17.93
CA ARG A 112 1.24 5.13 -18.55
C ARG A 112 1.78 6.56 -18.63
N PRO A 113 3.09 6.77 -18.63
CA PRO A 113 3.65 8.08 -18.86
C PRO A 113 3.32 8.53 -20.29
N ALA A 114 3.01 9.81 -20.47
CA ALA A 114 2.79 10.41 -21.79
C ALA A 114 4.09 10.40 -22.61
N ASP A 115 5.22 10.64 -21.94
CA ASP A 115 6.57 10.56 -22.51
C ASP A 115 7.28 9.28 -22.02
N SER A 116 7.64 8.41 -22.93
CA SER A 116 8.34 7.14 -22.64
C SER A 116 9.72 7.35 -21.99
N MET A 117 10.37 8.49 -22.21
CA MET A 117 11.66 8.82 -21.57
C MET A 117 11.53 9.05 -20.07
N LYS A 118 10.34 9.38 -19.58
CA LYS A 118 10.03 9.59 -18.15
C LYS A 118 9.62 8.32 -17.41
N ARG A 119 9.81 7.14 -18.02
CA ARG A 119 9.39 5.85 -17.43
C ARG A 119 9.95 5.61 -16.02
N LYS A 120 11.21 5.99 -15.76
CA LYS A 120 11.83 5.83 -14.43
C LYS A 120 11.19 6.71 -13.37
N GLN A 121 10.91 7.99 -13.70
CA GLN A 121 10.24 8.93 -12.81
C GLN A 121 8.80 8.48 -12.54
N PHE A 122 8.09 8.03 -13.58
CA PHE A 122 6.76 7.46 -13.48
C PHE A 122 6.74 6.27 -12.51
N GLN A 123 7.62 5.28 -12.73
CA GLN A 123 7.71 4.10 -11.86
C GLN A 123 7.94 4.50 -10.40
N LYS A 124 8.88 5.43 -10.16
CA LYS A 124 9.16 5.92 -8.83
C LYS A 124 7.96 6.59 -8.19
N GLY A 125 7.27 7.48 -8.92
CA GLY A 125 6.10 8.19 -8.41
C GLY A 125 4.95 7.25 -8.08
N ILE A 126 4.61 6.34 -8.98
CA ILE A 126 3.57 5.33 -8.76
C ILE A 126 3.87 4.46 -7.54
N THR A 127 5.12 3.97 -7.41
CA THR A 127 5.51 3.14 -6.26
C THR A 127 5.36 3.90 -4.96
N GLN A 128 5.83 5.15 -4.87
CA GLN A 128 5.72 5.94 -3.65
C GLN A 128 4.26 6.25 -3.29
N LEU A 129 3.42 6.62 -4.27
CA LEU A 129 1.99 6.87 -4.03
C LEU A 129 1.23 5.62 -3.59
N ALA A 130 1.62 4.45 -4.09
CA ALA A 130 1.06 3.17 -3.62
C ALA A 130 1.51 2.83 -2.19
N GLU A 131 2.77 3.08 -1.84
CA GLU A 131 3.29 2.88 -0.49
C GLU A 131 2.65 3.82 0.54
N GLU A 132 2.29 5.03 0.14
CA GLU A 132 1.50 5.97 0.95
C GLU A 132 0.02 5.54 1.12
N GLY A 133 -0.43 4.54 0.36
CA GLY A 133 -1.82 4.06 0.36
C GLY A 133 -2.80 4.96 -0.42
N ALA A 134 -2.30 5.92 -1.19
CA ALA A 134 -3.12 6.81 -2.00
C ALA A 134 -3.81 6.06 -3.17
N ILE A 135 -3.14 5.04 -3.68
CA ILE A 135 -3.59 4.19 -4.79
C ILE A 135 -3.20 2.73 -4.53
N GLN A 136 -3.82 1.81 -5.25
CA GLN A 136 -3.38 0.43 -5.35
C GLN A 136 -2.90 0.14 -6.77
N THR A 137 -1.82 -0.63 -6.91
CA THR A 137 -1.22 -0.92 -8.22
C THR A 137 -1.33 -2.40 -8.56
N PHE A 138 -1.59 -2.65 -9.83
CA PHE A 138 -1.73 -3.99 -10.39
C PHE A 138 -0.97 -4.08 -11.71
N ILE A 139 -0.38 -5.23 -11.98
CA ILE A 139 0.32 -5.51 -13.23
C ILE A 139 -0.41 -6.64 -13.95
N ARG A 140 -0.88 -6.38 -15.16
CA ARG A 140 -1.45 -7.40 -16.05
C ARG A 140 -0.37 -7.91 -16.99
N THR A 141 -0.37 -9.21 -17.23
CA THR A 141 0.61 -9.89 -18.10
C THR A 141 -0.03 -10.61 -19.29
N GLU A 142 -1.36 -10.53 -19.45
CA GLU A 142 -2.13 -11.33 -20.42
C GLU A 142 -1.77 -11.07 -21.89
N THR A 143 -1.23 -9.90 -22.21
CA THR A 143 -0.89 -9.49 -23.59
C THR A 143 0.59 -9.70 -23.95
N GLY A 144 1.35 -10.41 -23.11
CA GLY A 144 2.81 -10.53 -23.26
C GLY A 144 3.59 -9.25 -23.01
N ARG A 145 2.91 -8.18 -22.58
CA ARG A 145 3.49 -6.92 -22.11
C ARG A 145 2.93 -6.61 -20.71
N GLU A 146 3.79 -6.06 -19.87
CA GLU A 146 3.35 -5.56 -18.58
C GLU A 146 2.49 -4.30 -18.78
N GLU A 147 1.21 -4.39 -18.41
CA GLU A 147 0.30 -3.26 -18.35
C GLU A 147 0.16 -2.79 -16.90
N PHE A 148 0.52 -1.54 -16.67
CA PHE A 148 0.38 -0.93 -15.36
C PHE A 148 -1.05 -0.43 -15.17
N MET A 149 -1.67 -0.88 -14.10
CA MET A 149 -3.03 -0.52 -13.76
C MET A 149 -3.09 0.02 -12.33
N VAL A 150 -3.88 1.07 -12.14
CA VAL A 150 -4.14 1.69 -10.85
C VAL A 150 -5.59 1.45 -10.48
N GLY A 151 -5.79 1.00 -9.24
CA GLY A 151 -7.10 0.87 -8.62
C GLY A 151 -7.27 1.89 -7.50
N VAL A 152 -8.46 2.50 -7.41
CA VAL A 152 -8.82 3.50 -6.41
C VAL A 152 -10.23 3.24 -5.87
N VAL A 153 -10.50 3.69 -4.65
CA VAL A 153 -11.83 3.58 -4.04
C VAL A 153 -12.78 4.65 -4.58
N GLY A 154 -12.27 5.84 -4.87
CA GLY A 154 -13.06 6.95 -5.41
C GLY A 154 -12.37 7.62 -6.60
N VAL A 155 -13.15 8.06 -7.60
CA VAL A 155 -12.65 8.62 -8.87
C VAL A 155 -11.75 9.85 -8.69
N LEU A 156 -11.98 10.66 -7.65
CA LEU A 156 -11.17 11.84 -7.35
C LEU A 156 -9.71 11.49 -7.03
N GLN A 157 -9.42 10.27 -6.60
CA GLN A 157 -8.05 9.82 -6.36
C GLN A 157 -7.22 9.76 -7.67
N PHE A 158 -7.86 9.62 -8.83
CA PHE A 158 -7.17 9.72 -10.11
C PHE A 158 -6.71 11.14 -10.41
N GLU A 159 -7.49 12.16 -10.07
CA GLU A 159 -7.10 13.57 -10.23
C GLU A 159 -5.92 13.90 -9.30
N VAL A 160 -5.96 13.39 -8.05
CA VAL A 160 -4.85 13.52 -7.11
C VAL A 160 -3.59 12.83 -7.64
N LEU A 161 -3.73 11.62 -8.19
CA LEU A 161 -2.63 10.88 -8.82
C LEU A 161 -1.98 11.68 -9.94
N GLU A 162 -2.79 12.19 -10.89
CA GLU A 162 -2.31 12.98 -12.02
C GLU A 162 -1.58 14.24 -11.55
N HIS A 163 -2.21 15.00 -10.65
CA HIS A 163 -1.65 16.22 -10.08
C HIS A 163 -0.31 15.96 -9.39
N ARG A 164 -0.23 14.96 -8.53
CA ARG A 164 1.00 14.62 -7.79
C ARG A 164 2.11 14.10 -8.70
N LEU A 165 1.81 13.27 -9.69
CA LEU A 165 2.82 12.82 -10.66
C LEU A 165 3.37 13.99 -11.47
N LYS A 166 2.53 14.94 -11.84
CA LYS A 166 2.95 16.14 -12.57
C LYS A 166 3.79 17.08 -11.71
N THR A 167 3.35 17.37 -10.49
CA THR A 167 4.00 18.39 -9.63
C THR A 167 5.24 17.87 -8.91
N GLU A 168 5.20 16.64 -8.39
CA GLU A 168 6.28 16.08 -7.57
C GLU A 168 7.32 15.31 -8.41
N TYR A 169 6.89 14.67 -9.51
CA TYR A 169 7.76 13.82 -10.33
C TYR A 169 7.99 14.35 -11.74
N GLN A 170 7.35 15.45 -12.12
CA GLN A 170 7.44 16.08 -13.46
C GLN A 170 7.00 15.12 -14.58
N VAL A 171 5.99 14.30 -14.32
CA VAL A 171 5.47 13.29 -15.26
C VAL A 171 4.02 13.57 -15.60
N ASP A 172 3.75 13.85 -16.86
CA ASP A 172 2.39 13.80 -17.40
C ASP A 172 2.03 12.34 -17.73
N ILE A 173 0.79 11.97 -17.45
CA ILE A 173 0.30 10.60 -17.65
C ILE A 173 -0.89 10.55 -18.60
N VAL A 174 -1.09 9.38 -19.20
CA VAL A 174 -2.30 9.02 -19.93
C VAL A 174 -3.01 7.95 -19.13
N MET A 175 -4.29 8.17 -18.85
CA MET A 175 -5.15 7.22 -18.14
C MET A 175 -6.27 6.74 -19.06
N GLU A 176 -6.51 5.44 -19.06
CA GLU A 176 -7.59 4.80 -19.80
C GLU A 176 -8.44 3.99 -18.81
N SER A 177 -9.71 4.36 -18.66
CA SER A 177 -10.62 3.67 -17.76
C SER A 177 -10.78 2.20 -18.15
N MET A 178 -10.79 1.32 -17.16
CA MET A 178 -10.99 -0.11 -17.32
C MET A 178 -12.38 -0.50 -16.81
N PRO A 179 -13.02 -1.53 -17.39
CA PRO A 179 -14.40 -1.90 -17.04
C PRO A 179 -14.51 -2.65 -15.70
N PHE A 180 -13.40 -2.90 -15.03
CA PHE A 180 -13.40 -3.65 -13.77
C PHE A 180 -14.02 -2.85 -12.63
N ARG A 181 -14.73 -3.57 -11.76
CA ARG A 181 -15.36 -3.05 -10.53
C ARG A 181 -14.92 -3.81 -9.29
N PHE A 182 -14.41 -5.02 -9.46
CA PHE A 182 -14.03 -5.90 -8.36
C PHE A 182 -12.64 -6.46 -8.60
N VAL A 183 -11.84 -6.44 -7.55
CA VAL A 183 -10.62 -7.22 -7.43
C VAL A 183 -10.82 -8.29 -6.37
N ARG A 184 -10.29 -9.48 -6.62
CA ARG A 184 -10.28 -10.59 -5.66
C ARG A 184 -8.90 -11.19 -5.59
N TRP A 185 -8.38 -11.36 -4.39
CA TRP A 185 -7.09 -12.01 -4.15
C TRP A 185 -7.26 -13.52 -4.16
N VAL A 186 -6.39 -14.22 -4.84
CA VAL A 186 -6.41 -15.67 -4.90
C VAL A 186 -5.81 -16.22 -3.62
N VAL A 187 -6.63 -16.90 -2.81
CA VAL A 187 -6.21 -17.56 -1.57
C VAL A 187 -5.74 -18.99 -1.86
N SER A 188 -6.52 -19.70 -2.66
CA SER A 188 -6.24 -21.06 -3.09
C SER A 188 -6.70 -21.25 -4.52
N THR A 189 -5.96 -22.03 -5.28
CA THR A 189 -6.32 -22.35 -6.68
C THR A 189 -6.04 -23.82 -7.02
N PRO A 190 -6.95 -24.51 -7.71
CA PRO A 190 -6.78 -25.93 -8.08
C PRO A 190 -5.77 -26.13 -9.23
N LYS A 191 -5.38 -25.06 -9.93
CA LYS A 191 -4.50 -25.07 -11.09
C LYS A 191 -3.85 -23.70 -11.29
N PRO A 192 -2.80 -23.59 -12.12
CA PRO A 192 -2.17 -22.31 -12.45
C PRO A 192 -3.20 -21.26 -12.91
N ILE A 193 -2.97 -20.00 -12.54
CA ILE A 193 -3.92 -18.89 -12.76
C ILE A 193 -4.23 -18.67 -14.25
N ASP A 194 -3.26 -18.84 -15.12
CA ASP A 194 -3.41 -18.76 -16.58
C ASP A 194 -4.39 -19.79 -17.14
N GLN A 195 -4.55 -20.94 -16.47
CA GLN A 195 -5.46 -22.03 -16.85
C GLN A 195 -6.85 -21.95 -16.23
N LEU A 196 -7.13 -20.95 -15.39
CA LEU A 196 -8.46 -20.74 -14.83
C LEU A 196 -9.48 -20.43 -15.94
N LYS A 197 -10.66 -21.03 -15.85
CA LYS A 197 -11.79 -20.74 -16.74
C LYS A 197 -12.51 -19.48 -16.26
N LEU A 198 -12.20 -18.35 -16.86
CA LEU A 198 -12.80 -17.05 -16.57
C LEU A 198 -13.67 -16.59 -17.74
N THR A 199 -14.53 -15.60 -17.50
CA THR A 199 -15.24 -14.89 -18.57
C THR A 199 -14.27 -14.05 -19.39
N SER A 200 -14.64 -13.73 -20.64
CA SER A 200 -13.82 -12.86 -21.51
C SER A 200 -13.65 -11.43 -20.97
N THR A 201 -14.51 -11.02 -20.03
CA THR A 201 -14.49 -9.69 -19.39
C THR A 201 -13.74 -9.70 -18.07
N SER A 202 -13.25 -10.84 -17.61
CA SER A 202 -12.40 -10.95 -16.42
C SER A 202 -10.93 -10.80 -16.79
N GLY A 203 -10.13 -10.33 -15.83
CA GLY A 203 -8.70 -10.15 -16.02
C GLY A 203 -7.88 -10.84 -14.93
N ARG A 204 -6.62 -11.12 -15.25
CA ARG A 204 -5.60 -11.63 -14.33
C ARG A 204 -4.56 -10.54 -14.12
N ALA A 205 -4.15 -10.36 -12.88
CA ALA A 205 -3.10 -9.41 -12.56
C ALA A 205 -2.33 -9.86 -11.32
N LYS A 206 -1.26 -9.15 -11.02
CA LYS A 206 -0.54 -9.23 -9.75
C LYS A 206 -0.61 -7.89 -9.05
N ASP A 207 -0.74 -7.92 -7.74
CA ASP A 207 -0.67 -6.71 -6.94
C ASP A 207 0.79 -6.27 -6.69
N SER A 208 0.97 -5.15 -5.97
CA SER A 208 2.29 -4.60 -5.64
C SER A 208 3.20 -5.54 -4.82
N ARG A 209 2.68 -6.64 -4.30
CA ARG A 209 3.39 -7.67 -3.53
C ARG A 209 3.56 -8.98 -4.30
N ASP A 210 3.39 -8.94 -5.62
CA ASP A 210 3.46 -10.12 -6.51
C ASP A 210 2.41 -11.21 -6.21
N ARG A 211 1.31 -10.85 -5.51
CA ARG A 211 0.21 -11.77 -5.23
C ARG A 211 -0.76 -11.77 -6.39
N ASP A 212 -1.24 -12.95 -6.69
CA ASP A 212 -2.19 -13.15 -7.78
C ASP A 212 -3.57 -12.60 -7.44
N VAL A 213 -4.13 -11.83 -8.35
CA VAL A 213 -5.48 -11.26 -8.24
C VAL A 213 -6.27 -11.50 -9.53
N LEU A 214 -7.57 -11.61 -9.35
CA LEU A 214 -8.53 -11.64 -10.46
C LEU A 214 -9.37 -10.38 -10.44
N LEU A 215 -9.64 -9.86 -11.63
CA LEU A 215 -10.39 -8.63 -11.88
C LEU A 215 -11.71 -8.97 -12.55
N PHE A 216 -12.80 -8.37 -12.09
CA PHE A 216 -14.14 -8.66 -12.57
C PHE A 216 -14.94 -7.39 -12.79
N GLU A 217 -15.82 -7.41 -13.81
CA GLU A 217 -16.76 -6.31 -14.07
C GLU A 217 -17.98 -6.34 -13.14
N ASN A 218 -18.40 -7.54 -12.71
CA ASN A 218 -19.61 -7.74 -11.92
C ASN A 218 -19.52 -9.01 -11.04
N GLU A 219 -20.43 -9.12 -10.09
CA GLU A 219 -20.48 -10.24 -9.15
C GLU A 219 -20.84 -11.59 -9.81
N TRP A 220 -21.57 -11.57 -10.91
CA TRP A 220 -21.89 -12.80 -11.66
C TRP A 220 -20.60 -13.45 -12.19
N SER A 221 -19.68 -12.66 -12.73
CA SER A 221 -18.39 -13.15 -13.21
C SER A 221 -17.55 -13.79 -12.08
N ILE A 222 -17.64 -13.26 -10.86
CA ILE A 222 -16.98 -13.84 -9.67
C ILE A 222 -17.57 -15.21 -9.37
N ARG A 223 -18.88 -15.32 -9.29
CA ARG A 223 -19.57 -16.61 -9.03
C ARG A 223 -19.23 -17.65 -10.08
N LEU A 224 -19.31 -17.27 -11.36
CA LEU A 224 -18.99 -18.16 -12.46
C LEU A 224 -17.53 -18.63 -12.46
N ALA A 225 -16.60 -17.76 -12.05
CA ALA A 225 -15.18 -18.15 -11.90
C ALA A 225 -15.02 -19.23 -10.81
N CYS A 226 -15.69 -19.11 -9.68
CA CYS A 226 -15.66 -20.13 -8.61
C CYS A 226 -16.36 -21.44 -9.06
N GLU A 227 -17.50 -21.36 -9.73
CA GLU A 227 -18.24 -22.53 -10.23
C GLU A 227 -17.42 -23.32 -11.27
N ASN A 228 -16.78 -22.63 -12.21
CA ASN A 228 -15.99 -23.24 -13.28
C ASN A 228 -14.62 -23.77 -12.81
N ASN A 229 -14.19 -23.40 -11.60
CA ASN A 229 -12.89 -23.80 -11.07
C ASN A 229 -13.05 -24.27 -9.60
N ALA A 230 -13.62 -25.46 -9.45
CA ALA A 230 -13.84 -26.06 -8.12
C ALA A 230 -12.54 -26.09 -7.29
N GLY A 231 -12.56 -25.51 -6.10
CA GLY A 231 -11.39 -25.31 -5.25
C GLY A 231 -10.68 -23.95 -5.41
N LEU A 232 -11.20 -23.05 -6.25
CA LEU A 232 -10.78 -21.65 -6.30
C LEU A 232 -11.38 -20.89 -5.11
N GLU A 233 -10.51 -20.36 -4.25
CA GLU A 233 -10.90 -19.52 -3.12
C GLU A 233 -10.39 -18.09 -3.33
N LEU A 234 -11.30 -17.14 -3.18
CA LEU A 234 -11.06 -15.72 -3.42
C LEU A 234 -11.35 -14.91 -2.16
N ALA A 235 -10.47 -13.96 -1.83
CA ALA A 235 -10.67 -13.01 -0.75
C ALA A 235 -11.00 -11.62 -1.30
N GLU A 236 -11.80 -10.86 -0.56
CA GLU A 236 -12.16 -9.47 -0.91
C GLU A 236 -11.05 -8.48 -0.59
N THR A 237 -10.20 -8.82 0.36
CA THR A 237 -9.09 -7.99 0.81
C THR A 237 -7.79 -8.76 0.75
N ALA A 238 -6.71 -8.01 0.61
CA ALA A 238 -5.35 -8.53 0.68
C ALA A 238 -5.03 -8.93 2.12
N ASN A 239 -5.27 -10.20 2.50
CA ASN A 239 -4.81 -10.69 3.80
C ASN A 239 -3.29 -10.56 3.89
N ARG A 240 -2.82 -9.82 4.88
CA ARG A 240 -1.41 -9.85 5.28
C ARG A 240 -1.21 -11.12 6.11
N LYS A 241 -0.55 -12.12 5.54
CA LYS A 241 0.10 -13.15 6.34
C LYS A 241 1.47 -12.66 6.75
#